data_81ad4cbbfb8725cbef316c80647420b4
#
_entry.id   81ad4cbbfb8725cbef316c80647420b4
#
_cell.length_a   1.000
_cell.length_b   1.000
_cell.length_c   1.000
_cell.angle_alpha   90.00
_cell.angle_beta   90.00
_cell.angle_gamma   90.00
#
_symmetry.space_group_name_H-M   'P 1'
#
loop_
_entity.id
_entity.type
_entity.pdbx_description
1 polymer ?
#
loop_
_entity_poly.entity_id
_entity_poly.type
_entity_poly.pdbx_seq_one_letter_code
_entity_poly.pdbx_strand_id
1 'polypeptide(L)'
;MRGSINDYTIMESLFFSQRMMQLSKALWKVIEKDWQQWIKPYDLNINEHHILWITYYLKDAPISEIAKLGVMHVSTAFNFSKKLENRGYLQFSKKENDMRNTYIQLTDQGEELLLTIFKNYEPLQNSVFKGALPLHQLYGKFPDFIEMTTIVRSIYGDDFMEVFEYSFDNIEINSLKWKE
;
A
#
# COMPACT_ATOMS: atom_id res chain seq x y z
N MET A 1 13.93 -34.50 -3.59
CA MET A 1 14.33 -34.53 -2.18
C MET A 1 13.29 -33.75 -1.40
N ARG A 2 12.42 -34.40 -0.63
CA ARG A 2 11.51 -33.72 0.30
C ARG A 2 12.36 -33.38 1.53
N GLY A 3 12.83 -32.14 1.64
CA GLY A 3 13.40 -31.63 2.88
C GLY A 3 12.33 -31.73 3.96
N SER A 4 12.68 -32.29 5.11
CA SER A 4 11.78 -32.41 6.25
C SER A 4 11.41 -30.99 6.73
N ILE A 5 10.10 -30.72 6.81
CA ILE A 5 9.51 -29.44 7.29
C ILE A 5 9.87 -29.17 8.79
N ASN A 6 10.76 -29.97 9.41
CA ASN A 6 11.00 -30.03 10.86
C ASN A 6 12.44 -29.72 11.29
N ASP A 7 13.16 -28.84 10.55
CA ASP A 7 14.53 -28.45 10.96
C ASP A 7 14.58 -27.24 11.90
N TYR A 8 13.48 -26.84 12.52
CA TYR A 8 13.44 -25.76 13.51
C TYR A 8 12.88 -26.22 14.85
N THR A 9 13.37 -25.63 15.91
CA THR A 9 12.83 -25.87 17.26
C THR A 9 11.62 -24.98 17.54
N ILE A 10 10.75 -25.40 18.47
CA ILE A 10 9.62 -24.56 18.94
C ILE A 10 10.12 -23.21 19.46
N MET A 11 11.29 -23.18 20.12
CA MET A 11 11.87 -21.95 20.65
C MET A 11 12.33 -20.99 19.52
N GLU A 12 12.94 -21.50 18.47
CA GLU A 12 13.32 -20.69 17.29
C GLU A 12 12.09 -20.06 16.63
N SER A 13 11.05 -20.88 16.41
CA SER A 13 9.77 -20.41 15.87
C SER A 13 9.13 -19.33 16.76
N LEU A 14 9.10 -19.53 18.07
CA LEU A 14 8.55 -18.57 19.03
C LEU A 14 9.32 -17.26 19.00
N PHE A 15 10.65 -17.29 19.07
CA PHE A 15 11.48 -16.08 19.06
C PHE A 15 11.39 -15.32 17.74
N PHE A 16 11.37 -16.03 16.60
CA PHE A 16 11.14 -15.43 15.30
C PHE A 16 9.80 -14.68 15.28
N SER A 17 8.72 -15.37 15.67
CA SER A 17 7.37 -14.79 15.67
C SER A 17 7.24 -13.60 16.61
N GLN A 18 7.82 -13.65 17.81
CA GLN A 18 7.81 -12.53 18.76
C GLN A 18 8.57 -11.32 18.22
N ARG A 19 9.74 -11.51 17.60
CA ARG A 19 10.51 -10.44 16.97
C ARG A 19 9.71 -9.77 15.84
N MET A 20 9.09 -10.59 14.96
CA MET A 20 8.26 -10.08 13.88
C MET A 20 7.07 -9.27 14.41
N MET A 21 6.34 -9.80 15.42
CA MET A 21 5.22 -9.07 16.03
C MET A 21 5.66 -7.73 16.62
N GLN A 22 6.75 -7.71 17.38
CA GLN A 22 7.23 -6.49 18.04
C GLN A 22 7.72 -5.45 17.03
N LEU A 23 8.52 -5.84 16.04
CA LEU A 23 9.04 -4.94 15.02
C LEU A 23 7.92 -4.41 14.12
N SER A 24 7.03 -5.28 13.65
CA SER A 24 5.89 -4.88 12.82
C SER A 24 4.97 -3.91 13.55
N LYS A 25 4.69 -4.15 14.83
CA LYS A 25 3.87 -3.26 15.66
C LYS A 25 4.54 -1.89 15.85
N ALA A 26 5.85 -1.87 16.11
CA ALA A 26 6.59 -0.62 16.30
C ALA A 26 6.63 0.19 15.01
N LEU A 27 6.96 -0.44 13.88
CA LEU A 27 6.98 0.21 12.56
C LEU A 27 5.59 0.70 12.17
N TRP A 28 4.55 -0.14 12.32
CA TRP A 28 3.20 0.25 11.97
C TRP A 28 2.72 1.49 12.73
N LYS A 29 3.02 1.57 14.03
CA LYS A 29 2.64 2.74 14.84
C LYS A 29 3.24 4.05 14.33
N VAL A 30 4.47 4.01 13.86
CA VAL A 30 5.14 5.18 13.28
C VAL A 30 4.59 5.49 11.90
N ILE A 31 4.45 4.46 11.05
CA ILE A 31 3.89 4.58 9.69
C ILE A 31 2.46 5.16 9.75
N GLU A 32 1.59 4.60 10.59
CA GLU A 32 0.22 5.06 10.78
C GLU A 32 0.16 6.55 11.13
N LYS A 33 0.98 6.98 12.10
CA LYS A 33 1.06 8.37 12.54
C LYS A 33 1.51 9.29 11.41
N ASP A 34 2.63 8.96 10.75
CA ASP A 34 3.21 9.78 9.69
C ASP A 34 2.29 9.85 8.47
N TRP A 35 1.65 8.73 8.12
CA TRP A 35 0.68 8.66 7.02
C TRP A 35 -0.54 9.53 7.31
N GLN A 36 -1.15 9.41 8.48
CA GLN A 36 -2.27 10.27 8.88
C GLN A 36 -1.90 11.76 8.87
N GLN A 37 -0.69 12.10 9.31
CA GLN A 37 -0.21 13.46 9.35
C GLN A 37 0.00 14.04 7.94
N TRP A 38 0.53 13.24 7.02
CA TRP A 38 0.73 13.61 5.62
C TRP A 38 -0.59 13.90 4.88
N ILE A 39 -1.60 13.04 5.07
CA ILE A 39 -2.88 13.17 4.35
C ILE A 39 -3.92 14.09 5.06
N LYS A 40 -3.65 14.49 6.30
CA LYS A 40 -4.57 15.31 7.09
C LYS A 40 -5.04 16.60 6.40
N PRO A 41 -4.20 17.35 5.66
CA PRO A 41 -4.63 18.58 4.98
C PRO A 41 -5.70 18.35 3.89
N TYR A 42 -5.87 17.12 3.44
CA TYR A 42 -6.78 16.73 2.36
C TYR A 42 -8.09 16.10 2.87
N ASP A 43 -8.28 16.09 4.19
CA ASP A 43 -9.46 15.49 4.83
C ASP A 43 -9.69 14.03 4.40
N LEU A 44 -8.61 13.25 4.37
CA LEU A 44 -8.61 11.83 4.07
C LEU A 44 -8.16 11.03 5.31
N ASN A 45 -8.71 9.83 5.47
CA ASN A 45 -8.12 8.82 6.33
C ASN A 45 -7.22 7.85 5.53
N ILE A 46 -6.47 7.02 6.24
CA ILE A 46 -5.51 6.08 5.63
C ILE A 46 -6.18 5.17 4.59
N ASN A 47 -7.37 4.61 4.91
CA ASN A 47 -8.06 3.72 3.99
C ASN A 47 -8.55 4.44 2.73
N GLU A 48 -9.06 5.65 2.87
CA GLU A 48 -9.48 6.48 1.73
C GLU A 48 -8.30 6.81 0.81
N HIS A 49 -7.18 7.27 1.38
CA HIS A 49 -5.97 7.53 0.60
C HIS A 49 -5.42 6.27 -0.07
N HIS A 50 -5.39 5.14 0.65
CA HIS A 50 -4.89 3.87 0.12
C HIS A 50 -5.78 3.36 -1.03
N ILE A 51 -7.10 3.51 -0.94
CA ILE A 51 -8.03 3.18 -2.03
C ILE A 51 -7.76 4.06 -3.26
N LEU A 52 -7.58 5.37 -3.10
CA LEU A 52 -7.24 6.27 -4.22
C LEU A 52 -5.93 5.82 -4.87
N TRP A 53 -4.92 5.51 -4.07
CA TRP A 53 -3.62 5.06 -4.55
C TRP A 53 -3.73 3.74 -5.33
N ILE A 54 -4.35 2.70 -4.77
CA ILE A 54 -4.52 1.42 -5.45
C ILE A 54 -5.32 1.58 -6.75
N THR A 55 -6.41 2.37 -6.71
CA THR A 55 -7.25 2.63 -7.89
C THR A 55 -6.48 3.36 -8.99
N TYR A 56 -5.57 4.27 -8.63
CA TYR A 56 -4.71 4.96 -9.58
C TYR A 56 -3.84 3.99 -10.39
N TYR A 57 -3.26 2.98 -9.75
CA TYR A 57 -2.41 2.01 -10.42
C TYR A 57 -3.20 0.99 -11.23
N LEU A 58 -4.29 0.49 -10.68
CA LEU A 58 -5.10 -0.52 -11.35
C LEU A 58 -6.01 0.04 -12.45
N LYS A 59 -6.21 1.34 -12.48
CA LYS A 59 -7.04 2.11 -13.43
C LYS A 59 -8.55 1.80 -13.32
N ASP A 60 -8.97 0.54 -13.44
CA ASP A 60 -10.37 0.09 -13.38
C ASP A 60 -10.40 -1.31 -12.77
N ALA A 61 -10.57 -1.39 -11.47
CA ALA A 61 -10.48 -2.62 -10.71
C ALA A 61 -11.75 -2.94 -9.93
N PRO A 62 -12.06 -4.24 -9.75
CA PRO A 62 -13.17 -4.63 -8.89
C PRO A 62 -12.84 -4.31 -7.42
N ILE A 63 -13.88 -3.94 -6.65
CA ILE A 63 -13.72 -3.61 -5.22
C ILE A 63 -13.07 -4.74 -4.42
N SER A 64 -13.31 -6.00 -4.81
CA SER A 64 -12.67 -7.16 -4.17
C SER A 64 -11.15 -7.15 -4.30
N GLU A 65 -10.63 -6.70 -5.45
CA GLU A 65 -9.20 -6.57 -5.68
C GLU A 65 -8.61 -5.39 -4.90
N ILE A 66 -9.30 -4.24 -4.90
CA ILE A 66 -8.94 -3.10 -4.06
C ILE A 66 -8.86 -3.50 -2.58
N ALA A 67 -9.83 -4.28 -2.10
CA ALA A 67 -9.86 -4.77 -0.73
C ALA A 67 -8.69 -5.72 -0.42
N LYS A 68 -8.38 -6.64 -1.36
CA LYS A 68 -7.25 -7.57 -1.25
C LYS A 68 -5.94 -6.81 -1.11
N LEU A 69 -5.67 -5.87 -2.02
CA LEU A 69 -4.44 -5.09 -2.03
C LEU A 69 -4.35 -4.08 -0.89
N GLY A 70 -5.48 -3.51 -0.49
CA GLY A 70 -5.58 -2.63 0.67
C GLY A 70 -5.51 -3.35 2.02
N VAL A 71 -5.39 -4.68 1.99
CA VAL A 71 -5.40 -5.54 3.20
C VAL A 71 -6.58 -5.18 4.11
N MET A 72 -7.76 -5.04 3.51
CA MET A 72 -8.98 -4.67 4.22
C MET A 72 -10.17 -5.56 3.83
N HIS A 73 -11.21 -5.56 4.65
CA HIS A 73 -12.43 -6.29 4.32
C HIS A 73 -13.16 -5.63 3.14
N VAL A 74 -13.80 -6.42 2.25
CA VAL A 74 -14.50 -5.91 1.06
C VAL A 74 -15.58 -4.88 1.42
N SER A 75 -16.31 -5.09 2.51
CA SER A 75 -17.30 -4.11 2.98
C SER A 75 -16.67 -2.78 3.43
N THR A 76 -15.46 -2.83 3.99
CA THR A 76 -14.70 -1.64 4.38
C THR A 76 -14.27 -0.88 3.13
N ALA A 77 -13.69 -1.57 2.14
CA ALA A 77 -13.33 -0.98 0.85
C ALA A 77 -14.53 -0.34 0.17
N PHE A 78 -15.67 -1.04 0.13
CA PHE A 78 -16.91 -0.51 -0.45
C PHE A 78 -17.41 0.76 0.24
N ASN A 79 -17.44 0.77 1.58
CA ASN A 79 -17.95 1.91 2.34
C ASN A 79 -17.07 3.15 2.18
N PHE A 80 -15.74 3.01 2.19
CA PHE A 80 -14.84 4.12 1.94
C PHE A 80 -14.87 4.58 0.49
N SER A 81 -14.97 3.66 -0.47
CA SER A 81 -15.14 4.01 -1.89
C SER A 81 -16.43 4.81 -2.12
N LYS A 82 -17.53 4.45 -1.46
CA LYS A 82 -18.80 5.23 -1.52
C LYS A 82 -18.64 6.64 -0.96
N LYS A 83 -17.88 6.83 0.12
CA LYS A 83 -17.57 8.18 0.62
C LYS A 83 -16.75 8.99 -0.38
N LEU A 84 -15.77 8.37 -1.01
CA LEU A 84 -14.93 9.01 -2.04
C LEU A 84 -15.74 9.33 -3.30
N GLU A 85 -16.67 8.46 -3.71
CA GLU A 85 -17.62 8.74 -4.81
C GLU A 85 -18.49 9.94 -4.49
N ASN A 86 -19.07 10.01 -3.27
CA ASN A 86 -19.89 11.16 -2.85
C ASN A 86 -19.10 12.49 -2.82
N ARG A 87 -17.79 12.41 -2.71
CA ARG A 87 -16.87 13.57 -2.79
C ARG A 87 -16.39 13.85 -4.21
N GLY A 88 -16.80 13.04 -5.19
CA GLY A 88 -16.44 13.21 -6.60
C GLY A 88 -15.07 12.68 -6.99
N TYR A 89 -14.39 11.91 -6.13
CA TYR A 89 -13.03 11.41 -6.38
C TYR A 89 -12.99 10.04 -7.06
N LEU A 90 -14.06 9.26 -6.91
CA LEU A 90 -14.23 7.95 -7.53
C LEU A 90 -15.53 7.89 -8.30
N GLN A 91 -15.61 6.97 -9.25
CA GLN A 91 -16.85 6.55 -9.89
C GLN A 91 -16.98 5.03 -9.90
N PHE A 92 -18.18 4.56 -9.70
CA PHE A 92 -18.53 3.15 -9.75
C PHE A 92 -19.06 2.79 -11.14
N SER A 93 -18.70 1.60 -11.59
CA SER A 93 -19.18 1.06 -12.86
C SER A 93 -19.54 -0.43 -12.75
N LYS A 94 -20.30 -0.90 -13.74
CA LYS A 94 -20.58 -2.31 -13.98
C LYS A 94 -20.14 -2.62 -15.40
N LYS A 95 -19.53 -3.79 -15.62
CA LYS A 95 -19.17 -4.25 -16.96
C LYS A 95 -20.25 -5.18 -17.48
N GLU A 96 -20.63 -5.06 -18.74
CA GLU A 96 -21.67 -5.90 -19.37
C GLU A 96 -21.35 -7.40 -19.28
N ASN A 97 -20.07 -7.74 -19.39
CA ASN A 97 -19.57 -9.11 -19.32
C ASN A 97 -19.31 -9.58 -17.86
N ASP A 98 -19.45 -8.69 -16.86
CA ASP A 98 -19.24 -9.01 -15.45
C ASP A 98 -20.13 -8.18 -14.53
N MET A 99 -21.43 -8.51 -14.53
CA MET A 99 -22.42 -7.85 -13.70
C MET A 99 -22.31 -8.17 -12.20
N ARG A 100 -21.51 -9.20 -11.85
CA ARG A 100 -21.37 -9.63 -10.45
C ARG A 100 -20.43 -8.71 -9.68
N ASN A 101 -19.37 -8.23 -10.34
CA ASN A 101 -18.41 -7.34 -9.72
C ASN A 101 -18.84 -5.87 -9.85
N THR A 102 -18.43 -5.09 -8.90
CA THR A 102 -18.52 -3.62 -8.92
C THR A 102 -17.11 -3.08 -9.10
N TYR A 103 -16.90 -2.33 -10.16
CA TYR A 103 -15.64 -1.71 -10.49
C TYR A 103 -15.60 -0.28 -10.00
N ILE A 104 -14.40 0.19 -9.70
CA ILE A 104 -14.16 1.59 -9.37
C ILE A 104 -12.97 2.12 -10.18
N GLN A 105 -13.03 3.39 -10.51
CA GLN A 105 -11.96 4.14 -11.15
C GLN A 105 -11.91 5.56 -10.58
N LEU A 106 -10.74 6.19 -10.68
CA LEU A 106 -10.60 7.60 -10.32
C LEU A 106 -11.36 8.48 -11.32
N THR A 107 -11.91 9.57 -10.82
CA THR A 107 -12.26 10.72 -11.64
C THR A 107 -11.03 11.59 -11.88
N ASP A 108 -11.10 12.52 -12.83
CA ASP A 108 -10.03 13.52 -13.03
C ASP A 108 -9.71 14.29 -11.74
N GLN A 109 -10.76 14.61 -10.96
CA GLN A 109 -10.61 15.29 -9.67
C GLN A 109 -9.92 14.39 -8.62
N GLY A 110 -10.22 13.08 -8.62
CA GLY A 110 -9.57 12.12 -7.73
C GLY A 110 -8.10 11.91 -8.07
N GLU A 111 -7.77 11.87 -9.35
CA GLU A 111 -6.39 11.77 -9.83
C GLU A 111 -5.59 13.05 -9.50
N GLU A 112 -6.15 14.23 -9.76
CA GLU A 112 -5.53 15.50 -9.40
C GLU A 112 -5.26 15.63 -7.90
N LEU A 113 -6.23 15.22 -7.06
CA LEU A 113 -6.05 15.18 -5.61
C LEU A 113 -4.87 14.29 -5.23
N LEU A 114 -4.82 13.05 -5.73
CA LEU A 114 -3.75 12.10 -5.41
C LEU A 114 -2.37 12.60 -5.84
N LEU A 115 -2.27 13.13 -7.05
CA LEU A 115 -1.02 13.70 -7.56
C LEU A 115 -0.58 14.94 -6.75
N THR A 116 -1.53 15.74 -6.27
CA THR A 116 -1.25 16.87 -5.38
C THR A 116 -0.71 16.40 -4.03
N ILE A 117 -1.28 15.32 -3.47
CA ILE A 117 -0.78 14.70 -2.23
C ILE A 117 0.67 14.23 -2.41
N PHE A 118 0.98 13.57 -3.52
CA PHE A 118 2.33 13.11 -3.83
C PHE A 118 3.32 14.25 -3.99
N LYS A 119 2.96 15.32 -4.72
CA LYS A 119 3.80 16.52 -4.91
C LYS A 119 4.15 17.24 -3.61
N ASN A 120 3.27 17.16 -2.62
CA ASN A 120 3.44 17.78 -1.32
C ASN A 120 4.02 16.82 -0.26
N TYR A 121 4.59 15.70 -0.69
CA TYR A 121 5.28 14.78 0.21
C TYR A 121 6.58 15.42 0.71
N GLU A 122 6.75 15.43 2.03
CA GLU A 122 7.94 15.98 2.70
C GLU A 122 8.76 14.84 3.34
N PRO A 123 9.83 14.37 2.67
CA PRO A 123 10.58 13.19 3.11
C PRO A 123 11.07 13.30 4.56
N LEU A 124 11.52 14.49 4.98
CA LEU A 124 12.04 14.71 6.33
C LEU A 124 10.97 14.74 7.43
N GLN A 125 9.69 14.71 7.07
CA GLN A 125 8.60 14.48 8.03
C GLN A 125 8.28 13.00 8.21
N ASN A 126 8.78 12.12 7.34
CA ASN A 126 8.59 10.68 7.45
C ASN A 126 9.67 10.05 8.35
N SER A 127 9.24 9.46 9.45
CA SER A 127 10.16 8.90 10.46
C SER A 127 10.87 7.63 9.98
N VAL A 128 10.18 6.82 9.17
CA VAL A 128 10.79 5.59 8.60
C VAL A 128 11.88 5.97 7.61
N PHE A 129 11.59 6.93 6.71
CA PHE A 129 12.59 7.46 5.77
C PHE A 129 13.82 8.00 6.52
N LYS A 130 13.60 8.86 7.54
CA LYS A 130 14.69 9.39 8.36
C LYS A 130 15.50 8.30 9.05
N GLY A 131 14.81 7.29 9.59
CA GLY A 131 15.45 6.14 10.23
C GLY A 131 16.28 5.28 9.26
N ALA A 132 15.96 5.30 7.97
CA ALA A 132 16.69 4.57 6.93
C ALA A 132 17.90 5.34 6.35
N LEU A 133 18.01 6.65 6.58
CA LEU A 133 19.12 7.47 6.04
C LEU A 133 20.51 6.95 6.42
N PRO A 134 20.80 6.50 7.67
CA PRO A 134 22.10 5.93 8.01
C PRO A 134 22.42 4.68 7.19
N LEU A 135 21.40 3.85 6.88
CA LEU A 135 21.60 2.67 6.03
C LEU A 135 21.88 3.07 4.58
N HIS A 136 21.16 4.06 4.07
CA HIS A 136 21.45 4.63 2.75
C HIS A 136 22.88 5.19 2.65
N GLN A 137 23.34 5.90 3.66
CA GLN A 137 24.72 6.42 3.71
C GLN A 137 25.77 5.30 3.74
N LEU A 138 25.47 4.20 4.45
CA LEU A 138 26.40 3.07 4.58
C LEU A 138 26.45 2.20 3.32
N TYR A 139 25.32 1.94 2.68
CA TYR A 139 25.20 0.98 1.58
C TYR A 139 25.01 1.62 0.20
N GLY A 140 24.85 2.95 0.11
CA GLY A 140 24.59 3.67 -1.15
C GLY A 140 23.17 3.48 -1.70
N LYS A 141 22.29 2.76 -0.99
CA LYS A 141 20.88 2.51 -1.36
C LYS A 141 20.02 2.32 -0.12
N PHE A 142 18.71 2.47 -0.28
CA PHE A 142 17.76 2.05 0.74
C PHE A 142 17.69 0.52 0.82
N PRO A 143 17.31 -0.04 1.99
CA PRO A 143 17.16 -1.49 2.14
C PRO A 143 16.15 -2.08 1.16
N ASP A 144 16.52 -3.22 0.55
CA ASP A 144 15.58 -4.08 -0.17
C ASP A 144 14.83 -4.94 0.86
N PHE A 145 13.54 -4.99 0.84
CA PHE A 145 12.75 -5.73 1.81
C PHE A 145 12.56 -7.22 1.42
N ILE A 146 13.62 -7.88 0.94
CA ILE A 146 13.57 -9.22 0.31
C ILE A 146 12.93 -10.25 1.24
N GLU A 147 13.36 -10.33 2.51
CA GLU A 147 12.83 -11.30 3.45
C GLU A 147 11.36 -11.01 3.77
N MET A 148 11.00 -9.74 3.94
CA MET A 148 9.63 -9.34 4.23
C MET A 148 8.71 -9.59 3.03
N THR A 149 9.12 -9.23 1.82
CA THR A 149 8.35 -9.50 0.59
C THR A 149 8.19 -11.00 0.34
N THR A 150 9.22 -11.81 0.65
CA THR A 150 9.13 -13.27 0.58
C THR A 150 8.09 -13.84 1.55
N ILE A 151 8.06 -13.34 2.78
CA ILE A 151 7.06 -13.74 3.78
C ILE A 151 5.65 -13.33 3.32
N VAL A 152 5.49 -12.08 2.86
CA VAL A 152 4.20 -11.56 2.37
C VAL A 152 3.73 -12.36 1.15
N ARG A 153 4.60 -12.66 0.20
CA ARG A 153 4.29 -13.51 -0.96
C ARG A 153 3.80 -14.90 -0.55
N SER A 154 4.46 -15.50 0.44
CA SER A 154 4.07 -16.81 0.96
C SER A 154 2.68 -16.82 1.63
N ILE A 155 2.26 -15.69 2.19
CA ILE A 155 0.97 -15.55 2.90
C ILE A 155 -0.16 -15.15 1.93
N TYR A 156 0.09 -14.19 1.05
CA TYR A 156 -0.92 -13.56 0.20
C TYR A 156 -0.93 -14.07 -1.25
N GLY A 157 0.13 -14.79 -1.67
CA GLY A 157 0.28 -15.35 -3.02
C GLY A 157 0.94 -14.40 -4.02
N ASP A 158 1.25 -14.98 -5.21
CA ASP A 158 1.94 -14.26 -6.29
C ASP A 158 1.09 -13.13 -6.85
N ASP A 159 -0.21 -13.34 -7.06
CA ASP A 159 -1.12 -12.29 -7.58
C ASP A 159 -1.10 -11.01 -6.75
N PHE A 160 -0.96 -11.13 -5.40
CA PHE A 160 -0.84 -9.97 -4.53
C PHE A 160 0.48 -9.24 -4.80
N MET A 161 1.56 -9.98 -4.89
CA MET A 161 2.90 -9.42 -5.08
C MET A 161 3.10 -8.83 -6.47
N GLU A 162 2.55 -9.43 -7.52
CA GLU A 162 2.60 -8.88 -8.87
C GLU A 162 1.98 -7.48 -8.94
N VAL A 163 0.80 -7.31 -8.34
CA VAL A 163 0.14 -6.00 -8.33
C VAL A 163 0.89 -5.03 -7.41
N PHE A 164 1.41 -5.50 -6.28
CA PHE A 164 2.25 -4.70 -5.39
C PHE A 164 3.49 -4.18 -6.13
N GLU A 165 4.24 -5.04 -6.80
CA GLU A 165 5.44 -4.69 -7.58
C GLU A 165 5.08 -3.76 -8.75
N TYR A 166 4.05 -4.09 -9.52
CA TYR A 166 3.55 -3.25 -10.62
C TYR A 166 3.20 -1.82 -10.17
N SER A 167 2.65 -1.67 -8.96
CA SER A 167 2.28 -0.37 -8.43
C SER A 167 3.49 0.54 -8.14
N PHE A 168 4.69 -0.03 -7.98
CA PHE A 168 5.91 0.74 -7.76
C PHE A 168 6.74 0.93 -9.04
N ASP A 169 6.72 -0.04 -9.97
CA ASP A 169 7.47 0.03 -11.22
C ASP A 169 6.87 1.04 -12.21
N ASN A 170 5.56 1.25 -12.14
CA ASN A 170 4.82 2.15 -13.05
C ASN A 170 4.54 3.54 -12.45
N ILE A 171 5.20 3.93 -11.37
CA ILE A 171 5.29 5.33 -11.03
C ILE A 171 6.09 5.99 -12.16
N GLU A 172 5.41 6.57 -13.13
CA GLU A 172 6.04 7.51 -14.06
C GLU A 172 6.55 8.70 -13.26
N ILE A 173 7.75 8.53 -12.68
CA ILE A 173 8.53 9.58 -12.01
C ILE A 173 8.62 10.81 -12.91
N ASN A 174 8.50 10.64 -14.23
CA ASN A 174 8.48 11.69 -15.23
C ASN A 174 7.21 12.56 -15.24
N SER A 175 6.08 12.10 -14.74
CA SER A 175 4.86 12.92 -14.63
C SER A 175 4.85 13.80 -13.38
N LEU A 176 5.56 13.38 -12.34
CA LEU A 176 5.82 14.18 -11.16
C LEU A 176 7.08 15.01 -11.43
N LYS A 177 6.94 16.23 -12.00
CA LYS A 177 8.03 17.22 -11.97
C LYS A 177 8.30 17.55 -10.50
N TRP A 178 9.19 16.77 -9.89
CA TRP A 178 9.68 17.05 -8.55
C TRP A 178 10.37 18.43 -8.59
N LYS A 179 10.10 19.26 -7.60
CA LYS A 179 10.91 20.46 -7.39
C LYS A 179 12.31 19.98 -7.04
N GLU A 180 13.26 20.17 -7.96
CA GLU A 180 14.69 20.10 -7.65
C GLU A 180 15.07 21.15 -6.61
#